data_2a3554a5116c2fd2c2baee5925e58ed7
#
_entry.id   2a3554a5116c2fd2c2baee5925e58ed7
#
_cell.length_a   1.000
_cell.length_b   1.000
_cell.length_c   1.000
_cell.angle_alpha   90.00
_cell.angle_beta   90.00
_cell.angle_gamma   90.00
#
_symmetry.space_group_name_H-M   'P 1'
#
loop_
_entity.id
_entity.type
_entity.pdbx_description
1 polymer ?
#
loop_
_entity_poly.entity_id
_entity_poly.type
_entity_poly.pdbx_seq_one_letter_code
_entity_poly.pdbx_strand_id
1 'polypeptide(L)'
;MARGNSIPIDAPKLPPAAALRVLARVGRFVRPYRRQVVYAAIALVLAAGSVLTIGQGLKFVIDRGFVAGSGGELDRMLAATLAVVVVMACATYARFYFVSWLGERVTADLRRAVFDHLLSLPPAYFELARTGEVISRLTNDTTMLETVIGSSVSLAIRNVLLMAGGLVMLALTSAKLTLLVLVGVPLVLVPILFFGRRVRKLARASQDRVGDVGAYVDEALHEIRTVQAYGHEDVDRREFGARVEGAFGTALMRIRQRAFLVATVIVLVFGAVGVILWIGGHDVVAGRISAGELSAFVFYAIIVASAVGTIAETIGEVQRAAGATERLFELLAVRSEIAPPPHPVAMPRPPTHRITPTAPNTRKITDDTSSARWRIRRFATPNAASMRVANPPRSASSCP
;
A
#
# COMPACT_ATOMS: atom_id res chain seq x y z
N MET A 1 -41.16 -2.29 0.74
CA MET A 1 -40.22 -2.62 1.82
C MET A 1 -39.25 -3.68 1.32
N ALA A 2 -38.19 -3.27 0.63
CA ALA A 2 -37.10 -4.14 0.18
C ALA A 2 -35.91 -3.85 1.11
N ARG A 3 -35.57 -4.82 1.98
CA ARG A 3 -34.35 -4.77 2.81
C ARG A 3 -33.17 -4.65 1.89
N GLY A 4 -32.54 -3.45 1.87
CA GLY A 4 -31.25 -3.25 1.26
C GLY A 4 -30.23 -4.16 1.94
N ASN A 5 -29.82 -5.21 1.24
CA ASN A 5 -28.75 -6.08 1.68
C ASN A 5 -27.45 -5.29 1.49
N SER A 6 -27.10 -4.47 2.48
CA SER A 6 -25.78 -3.88 2.57
C SER A 6 -24.80 -5.03 2.75
N ILE A 7 -24.08 -5.34 1.69
CA ILE A 7 -22.99 -6.33 1.72
C ILE A 7 -21.99 -5.85 2.78
N PRO A 8 -21.67 -6.68 3.79
CA PRO A 8 -20.75 -6.29 4.86
C PRO A 8 -19.40 -5.90 4.22
N ILE A 9 -18.91 -4.72 4.54
CA ILE A 9 -17.59 -4.19 4.12
C ILE A 9 -16.44 -5.08 4.64
N ASP A 10 -16.70 -5.95 5.58
CA ASP A 10 -15.78 -6.97 6.11
C ASP A 10 -16.04 -8.32 5.42
N ALA A 11 -15.52 -8.50 4.20
CA ALA A 11 -15.36 -9.84 3.65
C ALA A 11 -14.50 -10.68 4.62
N PRO A 12 -14.87 -11.95 4.92
CA PRO A 12 -14.11 -12.81 5.81
C PRO A 12 -12.67 -12.87 5.33
N LYS A 13 -11.71 -12.56 6.24
CA LYS A 13 -10.28 -12.56 5.90
C LYS A 13 -9.89 -13.95 5.45
N LEU A 14 -9.62 -14.10 4.17
CA LEU A 14 -9.12 -15.34 3.60
C LEU A 14 -7.85 -15.80 4.35
N PRO A 15 -7.72 -17.09 4.67
CA PRO A 15 -6.47 -17.61 5.21
C PRO A 15 -5.33 -17.33 4.22
N PRO A 16 -4.08 -17.07 4.69
CA PRO A 16 -2.97 -16.64 3.83
C PRO A 16 -2.74 -17.56 2.61
N ALA A 17 -2.90 -18.85 2.78
CA ALA A 17 -2.78 -19.82 1.69
C ALA A 17 -3.87 -19.68 0.61
N ALA A 18 -5.11 -19.36 1.00
CA ALA A 18 -6.19 -19.09 0.06
C ALA A 18 -5.98 -17.75 -0.65
N ALA A 19 -5.53 -16.71 0.07
CA ALA A 19 -5.18 -15.41 -0.51
C ALA A 19 -4.11 -15.55 -1.62
N LEU A 20 -3.07 -16.35 -1.39
CA LEU A 20 -2.04 -16.62 -2.40
C LEU A 20 -2.59 -17.33 -3.64
N ARG A 21 -3.53 -18.28 -3.48
CA ARG A 21 -4.16 -18.97 -4.61
C ARG A 21 -5.01 -18.03 -5.46
N VAL A 22 -5.72 -17.10 -4.83
CA VAL A 22 -6.52 -16.09 -5.53
C VAL A 22 -5.60 -15.15 -6.31
N LEU A 23 -4.54 -14.65 -5.68
CA LEU A 23 -3.54 -13.80 -6.34
C LEU A 23 -2.78 -14.53 -7.46
N ALA A 24 -2.61 -15.85 -7.39
CA ALA A 24 -1.99 -16.63 -8.47
C ALA A 24 -2.76 -16.51 -9.80
N ARG A 25 -4.08 -16.21 -9.77
CA ARG A 25 -4.87 -15.95 -10.98
C ARG A 25 -4.38 -14.71 -11.75
N VAL A 26 -3.84 -13.71 -11.02
CA VAL A 26 -3.24 -12.50 -11.62
C VAL A 26 -1.96 -12.83 -12.37
N GLY A 27 -1.32 -13.96 -12.05
CA GLY A 27 -0.09 -14.43 -12.70
C GLY A 27 -0.21 -14.57 -14.22
N ARG A 28 -1.42 -14.78 -14.76
CA ARG A 28 -1.66 -14.79 -16.22
C ARG A 28 -1.35 -13.43 -16.87
N PHE A 29 -1.61 -12.32 -16.17
CA PHE A 29 -1.31 -10.97 -16.65
C PHE A 29 0.17 -10.59 -16.44
N VAL A 30 0.86 -11.22 -15.50
CA VAL A 30 2.31 -11.05 -15.26
C VAL A 30 3.14 -11.83 -16.27
N ARG A 31 2.63 -12.98 -16.74
CA ARG A 31 3.34 -13.93 -17.62
C ARG A 31 3.95 -13.35 -18.90
N PRO A 32 3.30 -12.38 -19.59
CA PRO A 32 3.89 -11.74 -20.76
C PRO A 32 5.18 -10.94 -20.44
N TYR A 33 5.32 -10.46 -19.20
CA TYR A 33 6.39 -9.56 -18.76
C TYR A 33 7.54 -10.27 -18.02
N ARG A 34 7.84 -11.53 -18.40
CA ARG A 34 8.86 -12.37 -17.72
C ARG A 34 10.23 -11.70 -17.65
N ARG A 35 10.64 -10.95 -18.69
CA ARG A 35 11.93 -10.26 -18.72
C ARG A 35 12.02 -9.22 -17.59
N GLN A 36 10.99 -8.42 -17.41
CA GLN A 36 10.92 -7.41 -16.36
C GLN A 36 10.90 -8.04 -14.96
N VAL A 37 10.19 -9.17 -14.81
CA VAL A 37 10.19 -9.95 -13.57
C VAL A 37 11.59 -10.46 -13.24
N VAL A 38 12.35 -10.95 -14.22
CA VAL A 38 13.74 -11.42 -14.03
C VAL A 38 14.64 -10.25 -13.63
N TYR A 39 14.55 -9.10 -14.30
CA TYR A 39 15.33 -7.91 -13.93
C TYR A 39 14.99 -7.42 -12.52
N ALA A 40 13.71 -7.41 -12.15
CA ALA A 40 13.27 -7.08 -10.79
C ALA A 40 13.81 -8.07 -9.75
N ALA A 41 13.80 -9.37 -10.06
CA ALA A 41 14.33 -10.41 -9.17
C ALA A 41 15.86 -10.30 -9.00
N ILE A 42 16.61 -10.09 -10.06
CA ILE A 42 18.06 -9.86 -9.97
C ILE A 42 18.37 -8.63 -9.13
N ALA A 43 17.71 -7.50 -9.42
CA ALA A 43 17.89 -6.27 -8.67
C ALA A 43 17.50 -6.44 -7.18
N LEU A 44 16.49 -7.24 -6.89
CA LEU A 44 16.05 -7.53 -5.53
C LEU A 44 17.11 -8.35 -4.76
N VAL A 45 17.66 -9.40 -5.39
CA VAL A 45 18.72 -10.22 -4.78
C VAL A 45 19.98 -9.40 -4.56
N LEU A 46 20.38 -8.57 -5.54
CA LEU A 46 21.53 -7.66 -5.41
C LEU A 46 21.31 -6.65 -4.28
N ALA A 47 20.12 -6.04 -4.20
CA ALA A 47 19.82 -5.08 -3.13
C ALA A 47 19.83 -5.74 -1.74
N ALA A 48 19.25 -6.94 -1.60
CA ALA A 48 19.26 -7.67 -0.32
C ALA A 48 20.67 -8.15 0.04
N GLY A 49 21.42 -8.68 -0.91
CA GLY A 49 22.82 -9.11 -0.74
C GLY A 49 23.72 -7.95 -0.34
N SER A 50 23.57 -6.78 -0.97
CA SER A 50 24.35 -5.58 -0.61
C SER A 50 24.11 -5.15 0.84
N VAL A 51 22.85 -5.22 1.34
CA VAL A 51 22.56 -4.91 2.76
C VAL A 51 23.30 -5.88 3.70
N LEU A 52 23.32 -7.17 3.38
CA LEU A 52 24.05 -8.16 4.18
C LEU A 52 25.58 -7.95 4.11
N THR A 53 26.08 -7.56 2.94
CA THR A 53 27.51 -7.25 2.73
C THR A 53 27.94 -6.02 3.54
N ILE A 54 27.07 -5.01 3.73
CA ILE A 54 27.37 -3.85 4.59
C ILE A 54 27.66 -4.27 6.03
N GLY A 55 26.95 -5.25 6.57
CA GLY A 55 27.23 -5.78 7.90
C GLY A 55 28.62 -6.42 8.01
N GLN A 56 29.08 -7.13 6.98
CA GLN A 56 30.46 -7.63 6.91
C GLN A 56 31.47 -6.49 6.72
N GLY A 57 31.13 -5.48 5.91
CA GLY A 57 31.95 -4.28 5.77
C GLY A 57 32.19 -3.60 7.12
N LEU A 58 31.13 -3.46 7.93
CA LEU A 58 31.24 -2.90 9.29
C LEU A 58 32.20 -3.69 10.16
N LYS A 59 32.13 -5.04 10.15
CA LYS A 59 33.07 -5.92 10.82
C LYS A 59 34.50 -5.62 10.40
N PHE A 60 34.77 -5.61 9.09
CA PHE A 60 36.13 -5.40 8.57
C PHE A 60 36.68 -4.00 8.88
N VAL A 61 35.86 -2.97 8.79
CA VAL A 61 36.24 -1.60 9.15
C VAL A 61 36.67 -1.51 10.61
N ILE A 62 35.93 -2.15 11.52
CA ILE A 62 36.26 -2.12 12.94
C ILE A 62 37.49 -2.96 13.23
N ASP A 63 37.55 -4.21 12.78
CA ASP A 63 38.63 -5.15 13.15
C ASP A 63 39.97 -4.83 12.50
N ARG A 64 39.97 -4.42 11.22
CA ARG A 64 41.18 -4.14 10.46
C ARG A 64 41.49 -2.64 10.32
N GLY A 65 40.43 -1.80 10.21
CA GLY A 65 40.62 -0.37 10.04
C GLY A 65 41.06 0.32 11.32
N PHE A 66 40.32 0.09 12.42
CA PHE A 66 40.64 0.76 13.69
C PHE A 66 41.70 0.02 14.55
N VAL A 67 41.66 -1.30 14.57
CA VAL A 67 42.56 -2.08 15.43
C VAL A 67 43.97 -2.22 14.81
N ALA A 68 44.07 -2.36 13.50
CA ALA A 68 45.38 -2.53 12.83
C ALA A 68 46.16 -1.21 12.66
N GLY A 69 45.55 -0.03 12.88
CA GLY A 69 46.23 1.27 12.98
C GLY A 69 46.87 1.81 11.70
N SER A 70 46.59 1.23 10.51
CA SER A 70 47.12 1.70 9.22
C SER A 70 46.04 2.52 8.46
N GLY A 71 46.28 3.83 8.28
CA GLY A 71 45.33 4.72 7.59
C GLY A 71 44.99 4.26 6.19
N GLY A 72 45.94 3.68 5.44
CA GLY A 72 45.70 3.20 4.07
C GLY A 72 44.80 1.95 3.96
N GLU A 73 44.77 1.09 5.00
CA GLU A 73 43.82 -0.03 5.05
C GLU A 73 42.40 0.45 5.41
N LEU A 74 42.30 1.40 6.33
CA LEU A 74 41.03 2.03 6.68
C LEU A 74 40.37 2.68 5.44
N ASP A 75 41.13 3.48 4.69
CA ASP A 75 40.66 4.15 3.47
C ASP A 75 40.15 3.14 2.42
N ARG A 76 40.89 2.03 2.24
CA ARG A 76 40.49 0.96 1.30
C ARG A 76 39.20 0.26 1.73
N MET A 77 39.04 -0.04 3.04
CA MET A 77 37.84 -0.69 3.55
C MET A 77 36.62 0.24 3.48
N LEU A 78 36.80 1.53 3.77
CA LEU A 78 35.75 2.54 3.62
C LEU A 78 35.35 2.71 2.16
N ALA A 79 36.32 2.79 1.24
CA ALA A 79 36.03 2.88 -0.20
C ALA A 79 35.28 1.63 -0.70
N ALA A 80 35.66 0.43 -0.26
CA ALA A 80 34.95 -0.81 -0.60
C ALA A 80 33.52 -0.81 -0.06
N THR A 81 33.33 -0.38 1.18
CA THR A 81 31.99 -0.28 1.80
C THR A 81 31.13 0.76 1.05
N LEU A 82 31.71 1.91 0.68
CA LEU A 82 31.02 2.93 -0.11
C LEU A 82 30.63 2.40 -1.50
N ALA A 83 31.51 1.63 -2.15
CA ALA A 83 31.17 0.98 -3.43
C ALA A 83 29.98 0.03 -3.29
N VAL A 84 29.90 -0.76 -2.20
CA VAL A 84 28.72 -1.60 -1.90
C VAL A 84 27.47 -0.75 -1.70
N VAL A 85 27.56 0.40 -1.03
CA VAL A 85 26.42 1.32 -0.88
C VAL A 85 25.94 1.86 -2.21
N VAL A 86 26.84 2.21 -3.12
CA VAL A 86 26.49 2.64 -4.48
C VAL A 86 25.79 1.52 -5.24
N VAL A 87 26.31 0.29 -5.18
CA VAL A 87 25.67 -0.89 -5.79
C VAL A 87 24.27 -1.11 -5.19
N MET A 88 24.14 -1.00 -3.88
CA MET A 88 22.85 -1.11 -3.18
C MET A 88 21.86 -0.05 -3.68
N ALA A 89 22.29 1.20 -3.83
CA ALA A 89 21.46 2.29 -4.31
C ALA A 89 20.97 2.03 -5.75
N CYS A 90 21.88 1.65 -6.65
CA CYS A 90 21.56 1.29 -8.03
C CYS A 90 20.61 0.07 -8.12
N ALA A 91 20.89 -0.97 -7.34
CA ALA A 91 20.04 -2.15 -7.27
C ALA A 91 18.66 -1.84 -6.70
N THR A 92 18.57 -0.99 -5.69
CA THR A 92 17.30 -0.54 -5.09
C THR A 92 16.50 0.28 -6.09
N TYR A 93 17.14 1.20 -6.81
CA TYR A 93 16.50 1.98 -7.88
C TYR A 93 15.95 1.06 -8.98
N ALA A 94 16.77 0.15 -9.49
CA ALA A 94 16.36 -0.78 -10.53
C ALA A 94 15.19 -1.67 -10.08
N ARG A 95 15.27 -2.21 -8.87
CA ARG A 95 14.19 -2.99 -8.25
C ARG A 95 12.90 -2.18 -8.20
N PHE A 96 12.95 -0.96 -7.65
CA PHE A 96 11.77 -0.10 -7.50
C PHE A 96 11.16 0.20 -8.86
N TYR A 97 11.97 0.58 -9.83
CA TYR A 97 11.52 0.90 -11.19
C TYR A 97 10.82 -0.29 -11.87
N PHE A 98 11.47 -1.46 -11.91
CA PHE A 98 10.89 -2.63 -12.59
C PHE A 98 9.65 -3.18 -11.88
N VAL A 99 9.62 -3.16 -10.56
CA VAL A 99 8.48 -3.66 -9.78
C VAL A 99 7.28 -2.70 -9.92
N SER A 100 7.49 -1.39 -9.80
CA SER A 100 6.43 -0.39 -9.97
C SER A 100 5.91 -0.39 -11.40
N TRP A 101 6.81 -0.44 -12.40
CA TRP A 101 6.42 -0.55 -13.79
C TRP A 101 5.56 -1.81 -14.05
N LEU A 102 5.92 -2.93 -13.44
CA LEU A 102 5.16 -4.18 -13.56
C LEU A 102 3.77 -4.04 -12.93
N GLY A 103 3.66 -3.42 -11.76
CA GLY A 103 2.40 -3.14 -11.08
C GLY A 103 1.46 -2.32 -11.95
N GLU A 104 1.95 -1.17 -12.45
CA GLU A 104 1.20 -0.28 -13.33
C GLU A 104 0.75 -0.97 -14.63
N ARG A 105 1.65 -1.72 -15.25
CA ARG A 105 1.36 -2.37 -16.53
C ARG A 105 0.32 -3.47 -16.38
N VAL A 106 0.46 -4.33 -15.37
CA VAL A 106 -0.50 -5.41 -15.07
C VAL A 106 -1.86 -4.83 -14.72
N THR A 107 -1.89 -3.74 -13.96
CA THR A 107 -3.13 -3.04 -13.62
C THR A 107 -3.81 -2.43 -14.84
N ALA A 108 -3.04 -1.81 -15.74
CA ALA A 108 -3.57 -1.29 -17.00
C ALA A 108 -4.17 -2.39 -17.88
N ASP A 109 -3.50 -3.53 -18.00
CA ASP A 109 -4.01 -4.68 -18.75
C ASP A 109 -5.25 -5.29 -18.10
N LEU A 110 -5.30 -5.32 -16.76
CA LEU A 110 -6.47 -5.80 -16.02
C LEU A 110 -7.67 -4.85 -16.19
N ARG A 111 -7.45 -3.53 -16.05
CA ARG A 111 -8.50 -2.52 -16.29
C ARG A 111 -9.09 -2.64 -17.69
N ARG A 112 -8.22 -2.83 -18.68
CA ARG A 112 -8.67 -3.04 -20.08
C ARG A 112 -9.50 -4.31 -20.19
N ALA A 113 -9.01 -5.45 -19.65
CA ALA A 113 -9.74 -6.71 -19.72
C ALA A 113 -11.10 -6.66 -19.02
N VAL A 114 -11.19 -5.96 -17.87
CA VAL A 114 -12.46 -5.76 -17.15
C VAL A 114 -13.40 -4.88 -17.96
N PHE A 115 -12.90 -3.78 -18.52
CA PHE A 115 -13.72 -2.87 -19.31
C PHE A 115 -14.24 -3.52 -20.60
N ASP A 116 -13.39 -4.24 -21.33
CA ASP A 116 -13.77 -4.99 -22.53
C ASP A 116 -14.84 -6.04 -22.21
N HIS A 117 -14.71 -6.70 -21.05
CA HIS A 117 -15.70 -7.66 -20.59
C HIS A 117 -17.04 -6.98 -20.24
N LEU A 118 -17.01 -5.84 -19.53
CA LEU A 118 -18.22 -5.07 -19.21
C LEU A 118 -18.98 -4.67 -20.48
N LEU A 119 -18.29 -4.24 -21.53
CA LEU A 119 -18.92 -3.89 -22.80
C LEU A 119 -19.60 -5.10 -23.49
N SER A 120 -19.22 -6.32 -23.15
CA SER A 120 -19.83 -7.55 -23.69
C SER A 120 -21.05 -8.03 -22.91
N LEU A 121 -21.36 -7.43 -21.74
CA LEU A 121 -22.51 -7.81 -20.92
C LEU A 121 -23.82 -7.20 -21.44
N PRO A 122 -24.96 -7.89 -21.27
CA PRO A 122 -26.26 -7.40 -21.73
C PRO A 122 -26.74 -6.22 -20.87
N PRO A 123 -27.61 -5.33 -21.43
CA PRO A 123 -28.18 -4.20 -20.70
C PRO A 123 -28.86 -4.57 -19.38
N ALA A 124 -29.50 -5.74 -19.31
CA ALA A 124 -30.17 -6.25 -18.12
C ALA A 124 -29.22 -6.38 -16.91
N TYR A 125 -27.92 -6.64 -17.15
CA TYR A 125 -26.92 -6.64 -16.07
C TYR A 125 -26.81 -5.26 -15.42
N PHE A 126 -26.80 -4.19 -16.20
CA PHE A 126 -26.65 -2.82 -15.71
C PHE A 126 -27.91 -2.25 -15.06
N GLU A 127 -29.08 -2.83 -15.35
CA GLU A 127 -30.33 -2.50 -14.66
C GLU A 127 -30.36 -3.04 -13.23
N LEU A 128 -29.71 -4.18 -12.98
CA LEU A 128 -29.63 -4.82 -11.67
C LEU A 128 -28.38 -4.39 -10.87
N ALA A 129 -27.26 -4.18 -11.56
CA ALA A 129 -26.00 -3.79 -10.95
C ALA A 129 -25.95 -2.28 -10.71
N ARG A 130 -25.55 -1.86 -9.51
CA ARG A 130 -25.29 -0.45 -9.21
C ARG A 130 -24.06 0.02 -9.96
N THR A 131 -24.21 0.98 -10.90
CA THR A 131 -23.10 1.54 -11.69
C THR A 131 -21.91 2.01 -10.82
N GLY A 132 -22.21 2.61 -9.66
CA GLY A 132 -21.17 3.03 -8.71
C GLY A 132 -20.34 1.87 -8.17
N GLU A 133 -20.93 0.69 -7.96
CA GLU A 133 -20.19 -0.51 -7.53
C GLU A 133 -19.25 -1.00 -8.63
N VAL A 134 -19.71 -1.04 -9.88
CA VAL A 134 -18.90 -1.44 -11.04
C VAL A 134 -17.71 -0.50 -11.22
N ILE A 135 -17.93 0.82 -11.11
CA ILE A 135 -16.87 1.84 -11.18
C ILE A 135 -15.88 1.64 -10.02
N SER A 136 -16.36 1.41 -8.79
CA SER A 136 -15.52 1.17 -7.64
C SER A 136 -14.64 -0.08 -7.80
N ARG A 137 -15.17 -1.16 -8.35
CA ARG A 137 -14.40 -2.37 -8.67
C ARG A 137 -13.32 -2.09 -9.72
N LEU A 138 -13.65 -1.32 -10.77
CA LEU A 138 -12.69 -0.97 -11.83
C LEU A 138 -11.59 -0.01 -11.35
N THR A 139 -11.87 0.86 -10.38
CA THR A 139 -10.91 1.86 -9.89
C THR A 139 -10.23 1.38 -8.61
N ASN A 140 -10.96 1.20 -7.53
CA ASN A 140 -10.39 0.94 -6.20
C ASN A 140 -9.79 -0.46 -6.09
N ASP A 141 -10.49 -1.51 -6.56
CA ASP A 141 -10.00 -2.88 -6.46
C ASP A 141 -8.76 -3.10 -7.34
N THR A 142 -8.69 -2.48 -8.52
CA THR A 142 -7.49 -2.53 -9.36
C THR A 142 -6.31 -1.79 -8.75
N THR A 143 -6.52 -0.65 -8.09
CA THR A 143 -5.46 0.10 -7.39
C THR A 143 -4.93 -0.68 -6.18
N MET A 144 -5.77 -1.43 -5.48
CA MET A 144 -5.29 -2.34 -4.43
C MET A 144 -4.37 -3.43 -4.99
N LEU A 145 -4.68 -3.98 -6.16
CA LEU A 145 -3.80 -4.94 -6.84
C LEU A 145 -2.49 -4.31 -7.29
N GLU A 146 -2.54 -3.10 -7.83
CA GLU A 146 -1.36 -2.32 -8.22
C GLU A 146 -0.38 -2.19 -7.05
N THR A 147 -0.87 -1.78 -5.88
CA THR A 147 -0.06 -1.67 -4.65
C THR A 147 0.61 -3.00 -4.30
N VAL A 148 -0.13 -4.10 -4.34
CA VAL A 148 0.42 -5.41 -3.97
C VAL A 148 1.42 -5.91 -4.99
N ILE A 149 1.16 -5.81 -6.29
CA ILE A 149 2.07 -6.24 -7.34
C ILE A 149 3.27 -5.30 -7.46
N GLY A 150 3.03 -3.97 -7.39
CA GLY A 150 4.02 -2.92 -7.59
C GLY A 150 4.91 -2.64 -6.37
N SER A 151 4.57 -3.14 -5.17
CA SER A 151 5.40 -2.90 -3.98
C SER A 151 5.39 -4.06 -2.98
N SER A 152 4.22 -4.50 -2.48
CA SER A 152 4.11 -5.35 -1.30
C SER A 152 4.75 -6.72 -1.48
N VAL A 153 4.54 -7.38 -2.64
CA VAL A 153 5.14 -8.69 -2.95
C VAL A 153 6.68 -8.59 -3.00
N SER A 154 7.21 -7.55 -3.66
CA SER A 154 8.66 -7.33 -3.73
C SER A 154 9.25 -7.04 -2.36
N LEU A 155 8.55 -6.26 -1.53
CA LEU A 155 8.96 -5.95 -0.16
C LEU A 155 8.95 -7.20 0.72
N ALA A 156 7.93 -8.06 0.61
CA ALA A 156 7.86 -9.33 1.31
C ALA A 156 9.03 -10.25 0.94
N ILE A 157 9.29 -10.45 -0.36
CA ILE A 157 10.38 -11.32 -0.83
C ILE A 157 11.73 -10.76 -0.35
N ARG A 158 11.95 -9.44 -0.45
CA ARG A 158 13.18 -8.80 0.07
C ARG A 158 13.36 -9.10 1.56
N ASN A 159 12.32 -8.93 2.38
CA ASN A 159 12.42 -9.13 3.81
C ASN A 159 12.60 -10.62 4.17
N VAL A 160 12.02 -11.54 3.40
CA VAL A 160 12.30 -12.98 3.54
C VAL A 160 13.78 -13.28 3.25
N LEU A 161 14.35 -12.70 2.17
CA LEU A 161 15.76 -12.86 1.86
C LEU A 161 16.67 -12.24 2.95
N LEU A 162 16.33 -11.05 3.44
CA LEU A 162 17.07 -10.40 4.53
C LEU A 162 16.97 -11.19 5.84
N MET A 163 15.81 -11.75 6.16
CA MET A 163 15.62 -12.60 7.34
C MET A 163 16.44 -13.88 7.23
N ALA A 164 16.33 -14.59 6.10
CA ALA A 164 17.07 -15.84 5.89
C ALA A 164 18.58 -15.58 5.86
N GLY A 165 19.05 -14.62 5.07
CA GLY A 165 20.44 -14.24 4.98
C GLY A 165 21.00 -13.68 6.30
N GLY A 166 20.22 -12.85 6.99
CA GLY A 166 20.56 -12.32 8.31
C GLY A 166 20.71 -13.42 9.37
N LEU A 167 19.78 -14.40 9.40
CA LEU A 167 19.90 -15.55 10.31
C LEU A 167 21.15 -16.40 10.02
N VAL A 168 21.47 -16.62 8.74
CA VAL A 168 22.70 -17.31 8.36
C VAL A 168 23.92 -16.53 8.82
N MET A 169 23.96 -15.22 8.59
CA MET A 169 25.10 -14.38 9.04
C MET A 169 25.22 -14.33 10.57
N LEU A 170 24.11 -14.27 11.31
CA LEU A 170 24.11 -14.38 12.78
C LEU A 170 24.71 -15.72 13.23
N ALA A 171 24.26 -16.83 12.64
CA ALA A 171 24.74 -18.17 13.00
C ALA A 171 26.24 -18.37 12.72
N LEU A 172 26.73 -17.82 11.60
CA LEU A 172 28.14 -17.86 11.22
C LEU A 172 29.02 -16.97 12.14
N THR A 173 28.45 -15.89 12.69
CA THR A 173 29.20 -14.98 13.60
C THR A 173 29.30 -15.55 15.00
N SER A 174 28.20 -15.99 15.61
CA SER A 174 28.18 -16.59 16.94
C SER A 174 26.90 -17.42 17.15
N ALA A 175 27.05 -18.72 17.21
CA ALA A 175 25.92 -19.64 17.49
C ALA A 175 25.27 -19.37 18.87
N LYS A 176 26.07 -19.02 19.89
CA LYS A 176 25.59 -18.67 21.23
C LYS A 176 24.67 -17.45 21.23
N LEU A 177 25.11 -16.35 20.61
CA LEU A 177 24.33 -15.13 20.53
C LEU A 177 23.13 -15.30 19.60
N THR A 178 23.24 -16.13 18.56
CA THR A 178 22.11 -16.45 17.66
C THR A 178 21.02 -17.20 18.41
N LEU A 179 21.37 -18.15 19.27
CA LEU A 179 20.39 -18.83 20.12
C LEU A 179 19.68 -17.84 21.05
N LEU A 180 20.42 -16.88 21.61
CA LEU A 180 19.85 -15.81 22.43
C LEU A 180 18.84 -14.97 21.65
N VAL A 181 19.15 -14.59 20.40
CA VAL A 181 18.21 -13.87 19.52
C VAL A 181 16.99 -14.73 19.20
N LEU A 182 17.20 -16.02 18.90
CA LEU A 182 16.11 -16.93 18.56
C LEU A 182 15.13 -17.11 19.73
N VAL A 183 15.62 -17.10 20.97
CA VAL A 183 14.79 -17.11 22.20
C VAL A 183 14.19 -15.73 22.47
N GLY A 184 14.93 -14.67 22.21
CA GLY A 184 14.50 -13.29 22.43
C GLY A 184 13.37 -12.86 21.49
N VAL A 185 13.38 -13.31 20.23
CA VAL A 185 12.35 -12.96 19.24
C VAL A 185 10.94 -13.36 19.71
N PRO A 186 10.64 -14.59 20.15
CA PRO A 186 9.35 -14.94 20.72
C PRO A 186 8.98 -14.09 21.93
N LEU A 187 9.95 -13.80 22.81
CA LEU A 187 9.74 -12.97 24.01
C LEU A 187 9.25 -11.57 23.65
N VAL A 188 9.74 -10.99 22.55
CA VAL A 188 9.30 -9.69 22.02
C VAL A 188 7.96 -9.82 21.28
N LEU A 189 7.77 -10.91 20.52
CA LEU A 189 6.57 -11.10 19.71
C LEU A 189 5.31 -11.38 20.55
N VAL A 190 5.42 -12.12 21.66
CA VAL A 190 4.25 -12.47 22.48
C VAL A 190 3.50 -11.24 23.00
N PRO A 191 4.13 -10.23 23.63
CA PRO A 191 3.45 -8.99 24.00
C PRO A 191 2.86 -8.23 22.81
N ILE A 192 3.59 -8.17 21.69
CA ILE A 192 3.10 -7.50 20.46
C ILE A 192 1.81 -8.16 19.96
N LEU A 193 1.75 -9.47 19.92
CA LEU A 193 0.57 -10.22 19.48
C LEU A 193 -0.60 -10.07 20.46
N PHE A 194 -0.32 -10.14 21.76
CA PHE A 194 -1.33 -10.01 22.81
C PHE A 194 -1.95 -8.62 22.83
N PHE A 195 -1.15 -7.57 22.99
CA PHE A 195 -1.63 -6.19 23.01
C PHE A 195 -2.14 -5.74 21.63
N GLY A 196 -1.53 -6.20 20.55
CA GLY A 196 -1.97 -5.92 19.18
C GLY A 196 -3.38 -6.43 18.89
N ARG A 197 -3.78 -7.59 19.44
CA ARG A 197 -5.17 -8.08 19.35
C ARG A 197 -6.15 -7.15 20.07
N ARG A 198 -5.77 -6.65 21.24
CA ARG A 198 -6.58 -5.74 22.03
C ARG A 198 -6.73 -4.37 21.37
N VAL A 199 -5.63 -3.83 20.82
CA VAL A 199 -5.65 -2.58 20.03
C VAL A 199 -6.54 -2.73 18.80
N ARG A 200 -6.46 -3.84 18.07
CA ARG A 200 -7.33 -4.11 16.91
C ARG A 200 -8.82 -4.19 17.30
N LYS A 201 -9.14 -4.81 18.43
CA LYS A 201 -10.55 -4.85 18.94
C LYS A 201 -11.06 -3.44 19.23
N LEU A 202 -10.26 -2.63 19.93
CA LEU A 202 -10.62 -1.23 20.24
C LEU A 202 -10.67 -0.36 18.98
N ALA A 203 -9.83 -0.63 17.97
CA ALA A 203 -9.87 0.08 16.70
C ALA A 203 -11.19 -0.16 15.95
N ARG A 204 -11.69 -1.39 15.94
CA ARG A 204 -13.02 -1.71 15.38
C ARG A 204 -14.13 -1.01 16.15
N ALA A 205 -14.16 -1.14 17.48
CA ALA A 205 -15.14 -0.47 18.30
C ALA A 205 -15.12 1.06 18.13
N SER A 206 -13.94 1.66 17.94
CA SER A 206 -13.81 3.09 17.63
C SER A 206 -14.39 3.42 16.24
N GLN A 207 -14.20 2.54 15.24
CA GLN A 207 -14.75 2.73 13.90
C GLN A 207 -16.28 2.59 13.90
N ASP A 208 -16.81 1.62 14.65
CA ASP A 208 -18.26 1.42 14.82
C ASP A 208 -18.90 2.68 15.41
N ARG A 209 -18.30 3.27 16.47
CA ARG A 209 -18.79 4.52 17.06
C ARG A 209 -18.76 5.71 16.11
N VAL A 210 -17.73 5.82 15.27
CA VAL A 210 -17.67 6.85 14.21
C VAL A 210 -18.76 6.59 13.16
N GLY A 211 -19.02 5.32 12.83
CA GLY A 211 -20.12 4.92 11.96
C GLY A 211 -21.49 5.33 12.52
N ASP A 212 -21.73 5.11 13.83
CA ASP A 212 -22.96 5.52 14.53
C ASP A 212 -23.17 7.05 14.47
N VAL A 213 -22.08 7.83 14.61
CA VAL A 213 -22.12 9.30 14.46
C VAL A 213 -22.49 9.68 13.02
N GLY A 214 -21.88 9.01 12.02
CA GLY A 214 -22.18 9.25 10.62
C GLY A 214 -23.63 8.91 10.24
N ALA A 215 -24.14 7.78 10.71
CA ALA A 215 -25.52 7.37 10.48
C ALA A 215 -26.53 8.37 11.09
N TYR A 216 -26.23 8.90 12.29
CA TYR A 216 -27.08 9.93 12.90
C TYR A 216 -27.09 11.24 12.10
N VAL A 217 -25.93 11.66 11.57
CA VAL A 217 -25.87 12.85 10.70
C VAL A 217 -26.66 12.63 9.43
N ASP A 218 -26.54 11.45 8.81
CA ASP A 218 -27.29 11.11 7.59
C ASP A 218 -28.79 11.15 7.82
N GLU A 219 -29.28 10.57 8.93
CA GLU A 219 -30.68 10.60 9.33
C GLU A 219 -31.20 12.04 9.58
N ALA A 220 -30.45 12.82 10.40
CA ALA A 220 -30.84 14.18 10.74
C ALA A 220 -30.86 15.12 9.52
N LEU A 221 -29.90 14.98 8.58
CA LEU A 221 -29.85 15.77 7.36
C LEU A 221 -30.87 15.32 6.32
N HIS A 222 -31.18 14.04 6.25
CA HIS A 222 -32.23 13.52 5.35
C HIS A 222 -33.61 14.06 5.76
N GLU A 223 -33.87 14.12 7.06
CA GLU A 223 -35.12 14.61 7.66
C GLU A 223 -35.04 16.07 8.15
N ILE A 224 -34.12 16.87 7.60
CA ILE A 224 -33.84 18.24 8.10
C ILE A 224 -35.08 19.14 8.13
N ARG A 225 -35.98 18.96 7.15
CA ARG A 225 -37.25 19.72 7.12
C ARG A 225 -38.14 19.42 8.31
N THR A 226 -38.15 18.16 8.75
CA THR A 226 -38.92 17.70 9.94
C THR A 226 -38.28 18.25 11.18
N VAL A 227 -36.96 18.15 11.31
CA VAL A 227 -36.16 18.71 12.44
C VAL A 227 -36.49 20.20 12.63
N GLN A 228 -36.41 20.98 11.54
CA GLN A 228 -36.68 22.43 11.58
C GLN A 228 -38.16 22.78 11.80
N ALA A 229 -39.08 22.00 11.22
CA ALA A 229 -40.51 22.26 11.38
C ALA A 229 -41.00 22.07 12.85
N TYR A 230 -40.36 21.15 13.59
CA TYR A 230 -40.69 20.87 14.98
C TYR A 230 -39.74 21.54 15.99
N GLY A 231 -38.78 22.35 15.55
CA GLY A 231 -37.81 23.04 16.43
C GLY A 231 -36.96 22.09 17.24
N HIS A 232 -36.59 20.93 16.66
CA HIS A 232 -35.89 19.85 17.33
C HIS A 232 -34.35 20.02 17.34
N GLU A 233 -33.83 21.11 16.80
CA GLU A 233 -32.38 21.34 16.58
C GLU A 233 -31.55 21.26 17.87
N ASP A 234 -32.07 21.77 18.98
CA ASP A 234 -31.36 21.75 20.27
C ASP A 234 -31.30 20.36 20.90
N VAL A 235 -32.27 19.51 20.59
CA VAL A 235 -32.25 18.10 21.01
C VAL A 235 -31.23 17.34 20.19
N ASP A 236 -31.26 17.53 18.86
CA ASP A 236 -30.32 16.88 17.95
C ASP A 236 -28.87 17.30 18.19
N ARG A 237 -28.62 18.58 18.51
CA ARG A 237 -27.27 19.04 18.91
C ARG A 237 -26.77 18.32 20.17
N ARG A 238 -27.61 18.14 21.18
CA ARG A 238 -27.21 17.44 22.42
C ARG A 238 -26.96 15.96 22.16
N GLU A 239 -27.84 15.30 21.41
CA GLU A 239 -27.69 13.88 21.09
C GLU A 239 -26.46 13.63 20.22
N PHE A 240 -26.24 14.47 19.21
CA PHE A 240 -25.03 14.44 18.39
C PHE A 240 -23.76 14.65 19.22
N GLY A 241 -23.78 15.66 20.12
CA GLY A 241 -22.68 15.93 21.04
C GLY A 241 -22.37 14.73 21.95
N ALA A 242 -23.37 14.06 22.49
CA ALA A 242 -23.21 12.87 23.33
C ALA A 242 -22.60 11.70 22.54
N ARG A 243 -23.02 11.49 21.28
CA ARG A 243 -22.45 10.45 20.40
C ARG A 243 -21.00 10.73 20.03
N VAL A 244 -20.66 11.98 19.71
CA VAL A 244 -19.28 12.40 19.41
C VAL A 244 -18.39 12.19 20.64
N GLU A 245 -18.85 12.57 21.85
CA GLU A 245 -18.10 12.38 23.08
C GLU A 245 -17.91 10.89 23.42
N GLY A 246 -18.92 10.07 23.16
CA GLY A 246 -18.82 8.60 23.27
C GLY A 246 -17.80 8.00 22.29
N ALA A 247 -17.76 8.49 21.05
CA ALA A 247 -16.76 8.10 20.06
C ALA A 247 -15.35 8.53 20.47
N PHE A 248 -15.19 9.76 20.99
CA PHE A 248 -13.94 10.28 21.53
C PHE A 248 -13.42 9.42 22.70
N GLY A 249 -14.28 9.09 23.66
CA GLY A 249 -13.92 8.24 24.79
C GLY A 249 -13.40 6.86 24.34
N THR A 250 -14.03 6.25 23.33
CA THR A 250 -13.57 4.98 22.73
C THR A 250 -12.24 5.14 22.00
N ALA A 251 -12.07 6.24 21.27
CA ALA A 251 -10.82 6.56 20.60
C ALA A 251 -9.67 6.77 21.60
N LEU A 252 -9.93 7.44 22.73
CA LEU A 252 -8.95 7.66 23.79
C LEU A 252 -8.47 6.34 24.42
N MET A 253 -9.39 5.40 24.68
CA MET A 253 -9.01 4.05 25.14
C MET A 253 -8.10 3.33 24.14
N ARG A 254 -8.41 3.42 22.83
CA ARG A 254 -7.56 2.87 21.76
C ARG A 254 -6.19 3.51 21.76
N ILE A 255 -6.11 4.84 21.83
CA ILE A 255 -4.86 5.60 21.86
C ILE A 255 -4.00 5.18 23.05
N ARG A 256 -4.59 5.10 24.25
CA ARG A 256 -3.88 4.67 25.47
C ARG A 256 -3.29 3.26 25.34
N GLN A 257 -4.05 2.31 24.82
CA GLN A 257 -3.57 0.94 24.61
C GLN A 257 -2.46 0.86 23.54
N ARG A 258 -2.59 1.67 22.48
CA ARG A 258 -1.56 1.76 21.44
C ARG A 258 -0.28 2.41 21.98
N ALA A 259 -0.39 3.48 22.76
CA ALA A 259 0.77 4.13 23.39
C ALA A 259 1.52 3.16 24.32
N PHE A 260 0.78 2.40 25.15
CA PHE A 260 1.36 1.37 26.00
C PHE A 260 2.07 0.28 25.19
N LEU A 261 1.46 -0.21 24.12
CA LEU A 261 2.08 -1.18 23.22
C LEU A 261 3.40 -0.65 22.63
N VAL A 262 3.39 0.59 22.12
CA VAL A 262 4.60 1.20 21.52
C VAL A 262 5.71 1.33 22.56
N ALA A 263 5.40 1.83 23.76
CA ALA A 263 6.37 1.94 24.85
C ALA A 263 6.95 0.58 25.23
N THR A 264 6.10 -0.44 25.36
CA THR A 264 6.53 -1.82 25.67
C THR A 264 7.45 -2.38 24.59
N VAL A 265 7.12 -2.18 23.31
CA VAL A 265 7.96 -2.63 22.18
C VAL A 265 9.32 -1.97 22.20
N ILE A 266 9.37 -0.65 22.46
CA ILE A 266 10.63 0.09 22.57
C ILE A 266 11.52 -0.52 23.67
N VAL A 267 10.97 -0.71 24.87
CA VAL A 267 11.72 -1.28 25.99
C VAL A 267 12.21 -2.69 25.69
N LEU A 268 11.37 -3.53 25.06
CA LEU A 268 11.76 -4.91 24.74
C LEU A 268 12.83 -4.97 23.64
N VAL A 269 12.71 -4.15 22.59
CA VAL A 269 13.67 -4.15 21.48
C VAL A 269 15.01 -3.61 21.94
N PHE A 270 15.05 -2.43 22.56
CA PHE A 270 16.31 -1.85 23.04
C PHE A 270 16.88 -2.62 24.23
N GLY A 271 16.03 -3.19 25.09
CA GLY A 271 16.44 -4.09 26.15
C GLY A 271 17.10 -5.36 25.61
N ALA A 272 16.55 -5.98 24.56
CA ALA A 272 17.16 -7.12 23.89
C ALA A 272 18.54 -6.77 23.29
N VAL A 273 18.66 -5.60 22.63
CA VAL A 273 19.95 -5.11 22.14
C VAL A 273 20.94 -4.91 23.29
N GLY A 274 20.49 -4.34 24.41
CA GLY A 274 21.31 -4.17 25.61
C GLY A 274 21.82 -5.50 26.16
N VAL A 275 20.97 -6.52 26.23
CA VAL A 275 21.36 -7.88 26.66
C VAL A 275 22.38 -8.50 25.70
N ILE A 276 22.16 -8.35 24.38
CA ILE A 276 23.14 -8.83 23.38
C ILE A 276 24.50 -8.14 23.56
N LEU A 277 24.51 -6.82 23.76
CA LEU A 277 25.73 -6.05 23.98
C LEU A 277 26.41 -6.44 25.31
N TRP A 278 25.63 -6.71 26.35
CA TRP A 278 26.17 -7.12 27.64
C TRP A 278 26.85 -8.49 27.56
N ILE A 279 26.15 -9.51 27.03
CA ILE A 279 26.70 -10.87 26.89
C ILE A 279 27.83 -10.89 25.85
N GLY A 280 27.59 -10.26 24.67
CA GLY A 280 28.57 -10.18 23.58
C GLY A 280 29.83 -9.37 24.00
N GLY A 281 29.64 -8.28 24.77
CA GLY A 281 30.74 -7.49 25.30
C GLY A 281 31.66 -8.30 26.23
N HIS A 282 31.08 -9.15 27.08
CA HIS A 282 31.89 -10.08 27.90
C HIS A 282 32.65 -11.12 27.04
N ASP A 283 32.01 -11.56 25.92
CA ASP A 283 32.67 -12.48 25.01
C ASP A 283 33.82 -11.78 24.22
N VAL A 284 33.68 -10.47 23.92
CA VAL A 284 34.77 -9.65 23.33
C VAL A 284 35.92 -9.47 24.32
N VAL A 285 35.64 -9.09 25.57
CA VAL A 285 36.67 -8.92 26.61
C VAL A 285 37.41 -10.25 26.88
N ALA A 286 36.69 -11.37 26.79
CA ALA A 286 37.28 -12.71 26.94
C ALA A 286 38.02 -13.19 25.66
N GLY A 287 38.10 -12.40 24.60
CA GLY A 287 38.78 -12.75 23.34
C GLY A 287 38.08 -13.84 22.51
N ARG A 288 36.80 -14.13 22.79
CA ARG A 288 36.04 -15.19 22.08
C ARG A 288 35.48 -14.72 20.75
N ILE A 289 35.15 -13.42 20.63
CA ILE A 289 34.68 -12.76 19.41
C ILE A 289 35.37 -11.41 19.28
N SER A 290 35.45 -10.86 18.07
CA SER A 290 35.99 -9.51 17.87
C SER A 290 34.92 -8.41 18.11
N ALA A 291 35.36 -7.17 18.32
CA ALA A 291 34.46 -6.01 18.41
C ALA A 291 33.70 -5.79 17.12
N GLY A 292 34.32 -6.02 15.95
CA GLY A 292 33.64 -5.96 14.66
C GLY A 292 32.61 -7.07 14.47
N GLU A 293 32.87 -8.29 14.98
CA GLU A 293 31.88 -9.37 14.98
C GLU A 293 30.64 -9.02 15.80
N LEU A 294 30.83 -8.45 17.00
CA LEU A 294 29.71 -8.01 17.83
C LEU A 294 28.90 -6.90 17.16
N SER A 295 29.56 -5.94 16.50
CA SER A 295 28.90 -4.85 15.79
C SER A 295 28.11 -5.36 14.59
N ALA A 296 28.67 -6.27 13.79
CA ALA A 296 27.97 -6.92 12.69
C ALA A 296 26.79 -7.76 13.19
N PHE A 297 26.96 -8.45 14.33
CA PHE A 297 25.89 -9.23 14.95
C PHE A 297 24.68 -8.36 15.33
N VAL A 298 24.91 -7.22 15.99
CA VAL A 298 23.84 -6.26 16.33
C VAL A 298 23.16 -5.73 15.07
N PHE A 299 23.94 -5.39 14.04
CA PHE A 299 23.41 -4.94 12.76
C PHE A 299 22.47 -5.99 12.13
N TYR A 300 22.89 -7.26 12.05
CA TYR A 300 22.04 -8.33 11.51
C TYR A 300 20.81 -8.62 12.39
N ALA A 301 20.97 -8.56 13.72
CA ALA A 301 19.84 -8.74 14.63
C ALA A 301 18.74 -7.69 14.42
N ILE A 302 19.12 -6.41 14.20
CA ILE A 302 18.19 -5.33 13.89
C ILE A 302 17.51 -5.57 12.54
N ILE A 303 18.26 -6.00 11.52
CA ILE A 303 17.70 -6.31 10.18
C ILE A 303 16.69 -7.45 10.27
N VAL A 304 17.02 -8.55 10.97
CA VAL A 304 16.11 -9.70 11.12
C VAL A 304 14.85 -9.29 11.87
N ALA A 305 14.97 -8.52 12.95
CA ALA A 305 13.83 -8.02 13.72
C ALA A 305 12.90 -7.12 12.86
N SER A 306 13.49 -6.21 12.09
CA SER A 306 12.76 -5.33 11.16
C SER A 306 12.06 -6.13 10.05
N ALA A 307 12.74 -7.15 9.50
CA ALA A 307 12.20 -7.99 8.44
C ALA A 307 10.94 -8.74 8.90
N VAL A 308 10.93 -9.27 10.13
CA VAL A 308 9.76 -9.95 10.73
C VAL A 308 8.56 -8.98 10.81
N GLY A 309 8.78 -7.75 11.27
CA GLY A 309 7.74 -6.72 11.35
C GLY A 309 7.11 -6.41 9.99
N THR A 310 7.96 -6.17 9.00
CA THR A 310 7.50 -5.83 7.63
C THR A 310 6.78 -6.99 6.96
N ILE A 311 7.23 -8.24 7.15
CA ILE A 311 6.53 -9.42 6.64
C ILE A 311 5.12 -9.51 7.23
N ALA A 312 4.98 -9.30 8.55
CA ALA A 312 3.67 -9.32 9.22
C ALA A 312 2.70 -8.25 8.69
N GLU A 313 3.20 -7.04 8.39
CA GLU A 313 2.43 -5.96 7.77
C GLU A 313 1.99 -6.32 6.35
N THR A 314 2.92 -6.81 5.53
CA THR A 314 2.67 -7.19 4.14
C THR A 314 1.63 -8.32 4.01
N ILE A 315 1.60 -9.27 4.94
CA ILE A 315 0.55 -10.32 4.96
C ILE A 315 -0.85 -9.69 5.03
N GLY A 316 -1.03 -8.62 5.82
CA GLY A 316 -2.30 -7.90 5.89
C GLY A 316 -2.69 -7.22 4.57
N GLU A 317 -1.72 -6.66 3.85
CA GLU A 317 -1.95 -6.05 2.53
C GLU A 317 -2.32 -7.09 1.47
N VAL A 318 -1.61 -8.22 1.45
CA VAL A 318 -1.88 -9.36 0.56
C VAL A 318 -3.29 -9.92 0.79
N GLN A 319 -3.75 -10.02 2.04
CA GLN A 319 -5.12 -10.47 2.34
C GLN A 319 -6.19 -9.49 1.83
N ARG A 320 -5.97 -8.18 1.95
CA ARG A 320 -6.91 -7.18 1.40
C ARG A 320 -6.97 -7.24 -0.11
N ALA A 321 -5.84 -7.34 -0.77
CA ALA A 321 -5.78 -7.44 -2.23
C ALA A 321 -6.36 -8.76 -2.76
N ALA A 322 -6.26 -9.85 -2.00
CA ALA A 322 -6.91 -11.11 -2.37
C ALA A 322 -8.43 -10.96 -2.43
N GLY A 323 -9.05 -10.25 -1.47
CA GLY A 323 -10.48 -9.94 -1.52
C GLY A 323 -10.87 -9.08 -2.73
N ALA A 324 -10.07 -8.03 -3.05
CA ALA A 324 -10.26 -7.23 -4.24
C ALA A 324 -10.12 -8.05 -5.54
N THR A 325 -9.13 -8.95 -5.57
CA THR A 325 -8.90 -9.87 -6.69
C THR A 325 -10.11 -10.79 -6.91
N GLU A 326 -10.66 -11.35 -5.83
CA GLU A 326 -11.82 -12.23 -5.91
C GLU A 326 -13.02 -11.51 -6.56
N ARG A 327 -13.36 -10.31 -6.09
CA ARG A 327 -14.45 -9.50 -6.66
C ARG A 327 -14.22 -9.16 -8.14
N LEU A 328 -13.00 -8.86 -8.55
CA LEU A 328 -12.67 -8.58 -9.95
C LEU A 328 -12.79 -9.83 -10.82
N PHE A 329 -12.36 -11.00 -10.33
CA PHE A 329 -12.51 -12.25 -11.08
C PHE A 329 -13.94 -12.77 -11.10
N GLU A 330 -14.74 -12.51 -10.07
CA GLU A 330 -16.18 -12.74 -10.10
C GLU A 330 -16.84 -11.94 -11.21
N LEU A 331 -16.49 -10.64 -11.33
CA LEU A 331 -16.99 -9.79 -12.40
C LEU A 331 -16.60 -10.33 -13.78
N LEU A 332 -15.34 -10.75 -13.95
CA LEU A 332 -14.86 -11.35 -15.22
C LEU A 332 -15.45 -12.75 -15.50
N ALA A 333 -16.05 -13.39 -14.51
CA ALA A 333 -16.69 -14.71 -14.67
C ALA A 333 -18.19 -14.61 -15.02
N VAL A 334 -18.79 -13.43 -14.92
CA VAL A 334 -20.19 -13.18 -15.34
C VAL A 334 -20.31 -13.50 -16.83
N ARG A 335 -21.21 -14.41 -17.18
CA ARG A 335 -21.43 -14.76 -18.59
C ARG A 335 -22.61 -13.97 -19.15
N SER A 336 -22.45 -13.46 -20.37
CA SER A 336 -23.57 -12.90 -21.10
C SER A 336 -24.59 -14.00 -21.40
N GLU A 337 -25.85 -13.79 -21.05
CA GLU A 337 -26.95 -14.67 -21.44
C GLU A 337 -27.21 -14.64 -22.95
N ILE A 338 -26.82 -13.52 -23.60
CA ILE A 338 -26.93 -13.33 -25.05
C ILE A 338 -25.59 -13.71 -25.68
N ALA A 339 -25.49 -14.92 -26.17
CA ALA A 339 -24.31 -15.36 -26.92
C ALA A 339 -24.52 -15.08 -28.43
N PRO A 340 -23.49 -14.67 -29.16
CA PRO A 340 -23.58 -14.58 -30.61
C PRO A 340 -23.86 -15.99 -31.18
N PRO A 341 -24.64 -16.10 -32.27
CA PRO A 341 -24.95 -17.39 -32.89
C PRO A 341 -23.66 -18.07 -33.33
N PRO A 342 -23.55 -19.41 -33.22
CA PRO A 342 -22.32 -20.16 -33.54
C PRO A 342 -21.87 -19.98 -35.00
N HIS A 343 -22.78 -19.59 -35.88
CA HIS A 343 -22.51 -19.28 -37.27
C HIS A 343 -23.16 -17.92 -37.63
N PRO A 344 -22.45 -16.79 -37.43
CA PRO A 344 -22.99 -15.48 -37.82
C PRO A 344 -23.16 -15.44 -39.33
N VAL A 345 -24.39 -15.32 -39.79
CA VAL A 345 -24.68 -15.05 -41.18
C VAL A 345 -24.35 -13.58 -41.44
N ALA A 346 -23.44 -13.34 -42.40
CA ALA A 346 -23.17 -11.97 -42.82
C ALA A 346 -24.47 -11.34 -43.33
N MET A 347 -24.98 -10.35 -42.58
CA MET A 347 -26.13 -9.59 -43.08
C MET A 347 -25.71 -8.88 -44.37
N PRO A 348 -26.49 -8.99 -45.46
CA PRO A 348 -26.28 -8.16 -46.64
C PRO A 348 -26.23 -6.71 -46.15
N ARG A 349 -25.21 -5.97 -46.58
CA ARG A 349 -25.11 -4.54 -46.27
C ARG A 349 -26.44 -3.92 -46.62
N PRO A 350 -27.12 -3.21 -45.70
CA PRO A 350 -28.33 -2.51 -46.06
C PRO A 350 -28.00 -1.64 -47.25
N PRO A 351 -28.88 -1.58 -48.28
CA PRO A 351 -28.66 -0.69 -49.41
C PRO A 351 -28.31 0.67 -48.84
N THR A 352 -27.13 1.16 -49.19
CA THR A 352 -26.73 2.51 -48.79
C THR A 352 -27.71 3.43 -49.48
N HIS A 353 -28.86 3.64 -48.87
CA HIS A 353 -29.65 4.82 -49.20
C HIS A 353 -28.71 5.98 -48.89
N ARG A 354 -28.09 6.48 -49.94
CA ARG A 354 -27.45 7.78 -49.89
C ARG A 354 -28.57 8.72 -49.42
N ILE A 355 -28.59 8.97 -48.10
CA ILE A 355 -29.35 10.10 -47.58
C ILE A 355 -28.64 11.28 -48.22
N THR A 356 -29.08 11.65 -49.42
CA THR A 356 -28.79 12.96 -49.95
C THR A 356 -29.32 13.90 -48.89
N PRO A 357 -28.49 14.71 -48.22
CA PRO A 357 -29.03 15.70 -47.33
C PRO A 357 -29.92 16.58 -48.20
N THR A 358 -31.25 16.44 -48.05
CA THR A 358 -32.18 17.40 -48.60
C THR A 358 -31.71 18.73 -48.02
N ALA A 359 -31.20 19.60 -48.86
CA ALA A 359 -30.74 20.91 -48.45
C ALA A 359 -31.82 21.52 -47.56
N PRO A 360 -31.51 21.96 -46.35
CA PRO A 360 -32.53 22.57 -45.53
C PRO A 360 -33.07 23.74 -46.31
N ASN A 361 -34.38 23.72 -46.50
CA ASN A 361 -35.12 24.78 -47.17
C ASN A 361 -34.83 26.06 -46.38
N THR A 362 -33.87 26.85 -46.88
CA THR A 362 -33.52 28.14 -46.32
C THR A 362 -34.64 29.12 -46.63
N ARG A 363 -35.78 28.94 -45.96
CA ARG A 363 -36.65 30.05 -45.73
C ARG A 363 -35.88 31.04 -44.86
N LYS A 364 -35.57 32.17 -45.48
CA LYS A 364 -35.02 33.35 -44.82
C LYS A 364 -35.80 33.60 -43.54
N ILE A 365 -35.17 33.30 -42.40
CA ILE A 365 -35.51 33.96 -41.16
C ILE A 365 -34.65 35.21 -41.17
N THR A 366 -35.31 36.30 -41.64
CA THR A 366 -34.78 37.65 -41.50
C THR A 366 -34.66 38.01 -40.04
N ASP A 367 -33.48 38.44 -39.69
CA ASP A 367 -33.08 39.34 -38.61
C ASP A 367 -34.07 39.52 -37.45
N ASP A 368 -33.75 38.92 -36.31
CA ASP A 368 -33.70 39.60 -35.01
C ASP A 368 -33.06 38.69 -33.98
N THR A 369 -31.77 38.84 -33.74
CA THR A 369 -31.13 38.68 -32.43
C THR A 369 -29.65 39.04 -32.55
N SER A 370 -29.37 40.30 -32.42
CA SER A 370 -28.11 40.79 -31.86
C SER A 370 -27.99 40.26 -30.42
N SER A 371 -26.83 39.75 -30.06
CA SER A 371 -26.41 39.36 -28.70
C SER A 371 -26.62 37.90 -28.28
N ALA A 372 -25.76 37.02 -28.80
CA ALA A 372 -25.18 35.93 -27.98
C ALA A 372 -23.92 35.35 -28.67
N ARG A 373 -22.81 36.05 -28.53
CA ARG A 373 -21.52 35.51 -28.95
C ARG A 373 -21.08 34.49 -27.92
N TRP A 374 -21.31 33.20 -28.16
CA TRP A 374 -20.63 32.13 -27.47
C TRP A 374 -19.19 32.03 -27.98
N ARG A 375 -18.21 32.56 -27.18
CA ARG A 375 -16.79 32.37 -27.44
C ARG A 375 -16.46 30.94 -27.05
N ILE A 376 -16.19 30.07 -28.01
CA ILE A 376 -15.43 28.84 -27.80
C ILE A 376 -14.00 29.27 -27.50
N ARG A 377 -13.61 29.27 -26.21
CA ARG A 377 -12.20 29.36 -25.83
C ARG A 377 -11.51 28.04 -26.13
N ARG A 378 -10.69 28.04 -27.17
CA ARG A 378 -9.66 27.03 -27.36
C ARG A 378 -8.73 27.12 -26.15
N PHE A 379 -8.59 26.03 -25.41
CA PHE A 379 -7.53 25.88 -24.42
C PHE A 379 -6.20 25.75 -25.18
N ALA A 380 -5.48 26.86 -25.25
CA ALA A 380 -4.08 26.86 -25.64
C ALA A 380 -3.25 26.47 -24.39
N THR A 381 -2.34 25.52 -24.55
CA THR A 381 -1.33 25.12 -23.58
C THR A 381 -0.53 26.33 -23.11
N PRO A 382 -0.30 26.53 -21.79
CA PRO A 382 0.62 27.55 -21.33
C PRO A 382 2.05 27.10 -21.51
N ASN A 383 2.79 27.93 -22.23
CA ASN A 383 4.23 27.85 -22.45
C ASN A 383 4.97 28.09 -21.12
N ALA A 384 5.92 27.23 -20.79
CA ALA A 384 6.76 27.32 -19.62
C ALA A 384 7.84 28.42 -19.82
N ALA A 385 7.56 29.63 -19.34
CA ALA A 385 8.63 30.61 -19.04
C ALA A 385 8.04 31.74 -18.19
N SER A 386 8.69 32.00 -17.07
CA SER A 386 8.52 33.11 -16.09
C SER A 386 7.66 32.82 -14.86
N MET A 387 8.18 31.98 -13.93
CA MET A 387 7.85 32.10 -12.52
C MET A 387 8.96 32.88 -11.81
N ARG A 388 8.81 34.19 -11.74
CA ARG A 388 9.57 35.01 -10.79
C ARG A 388 8.98 34.83 -9.40
N VAL A 389 9.85 34.39 -8.51
CA VAL A 389 9.61 34.31 -7.08
C VAL A 389 9.29 35.69 -6.54
N ALA A 390 8.08 35.90 -6.03
CA ALA A 390 7.73 37.06 -5.23
C ALA A 390 7.91 36.71 -3.74
N ASN A 391 8.82 37.41 -3.07
CA ASN A 391 9.04 37.38 -1.63
C ASN A 391 7.78 37.85 -0.87
N PRO A 392 7.43 37.19 0.27
CA PRO A 392 6.41 37.73 1.16
C PRO A 392 6.96 38.89 2.01
N PRO A 393 6.14 39.90 2.38
CA PRO A 393 6.56 41.01 3.20
C PRO A 393 6.78 40.61 4.66
N ARG A 394 7.87 41.11 5.23
CA ARG A 394 8.16 41.08 6.66
C ARG A 394 7.11 41.92 7.40
N SER A 395 6.37 41.34 8.32
CA SER A 395 5.64 42.09 9.33
C SER A 395 6.48 42.20 10.59
N ALA A 396 6.65 43.45 11.03
CA ALA A 396 7.40 43.84 12.19
C ALA A 396 6.70 43.44 13.50
N SER A 397 7.55 43.19 14.47
CA SER A 397 7.32 43.05 15.90
C SER A 397 6.63 44.24 16.56
N SER A 398 5.77 44.02 17.52
CA SER A 398 5.85 44.70 18.83
C SER A 398 4.91 44.01 19.82
N CYS A 399 5.50 43.62 20.95
CA CYS A 399 4.88 43.38 22.27
C CYS A 399 4.19 44.64 22.82
N PRO A 400 3.40 44.56 23.89
CA PRO A 400 3.85 44.01 25.18
C PRO A 400 3.16 42.70 25.60
#